data_3ea74fe6d0fe7f645539c6ed7257f377
#
_entry.id   3ea74fe6d0fe7f645539c6ed7257f377
#
_cell.length_a   1.000
_cell.length_b   1.000
_cell.length_c   1.000
_cell.angle_alpha   90.00
_cell.angle_beta   90.00
_cell.angle_gamma   90.00
#
_symmetry.space_group_name_H-M   'P 1'
#
loop_
_entity.id
_entity.type
_entity.pdbx_description
1 polymer ?
#
loop_
_entity_poly.entity_id
_entity_poly.type
_entity_poly.pdbx_seq_one_letter_code
_entity_poly.pdbx_strand_id
1 'polypeptide(L)'
;VEDTQSPVAGLIVQRGTVQQGEISVGDTVTASVEAARRLDSSRNHSGTHILHAALRSVLGAHVRQAGSFVAPERLRFDFSHVSALTQDELLSVQSLSNDKVRGNLTVTSHEASYSEAVREGALAFFGDRYGDVVRVVTMATQPHSTEDAFSVEVCGGTHVSATGQVGTLVVLGESSIGGGMRRIEAVTGRAAEELFVQQSDRLEALSQKLQTPVADLESRLDSFMQEDDDLRKQLEGFQKTSLRGEAEELLGQVQDVDGVKVVAGRTSAGSADGMREMGDFLKDKLGSVILALAAVVDGNPILITMVTPDLVERGLHAGNLARDTAKVMGGGGGGRPEMAQAGGKQPEKVDEALSGVPALVRQGLS
;
A
#
# COMPACT_ATOMS: atom_id res chain seq x y z
N VAL A 1 30.64 -18.59 15.98
CA VAL A 1 30.09 -19.47 14.92
C VAL A 1 29.06 -18.67 14.16
N GLU A 2 29.20 -18.66 12.83
CA GLU A 2 28.31 -17.93 11.90
C GLU A 2 27.29 -18.85 11.24
N ASP A 3 27.68 -20.13 11.03
CA ASP A 3 26.84 -21.13 10.39
C ASP A 3 27.18 -22.54 10.90
N THR A 4 26.15 -23.40 10.93
CA THR A 4 26.29 -24.81 11.32
C THR A 4 25.56 -25.67 10.30
N GLN A 5 26.25 -26.59 9.66
CA GLN A 5 25.76 -27.45 8.60
C GLN A 5 26.00 -28.92 8.94
N SER A 6 25.15 -29.80 8.37
CA SER A 6 25.34 -31.25 8.41
C SER A 6 25.38 -31.79 6.99
N PRO A 7 26.53 -31.74 6.31
CA PRO A 7 26.66 -32.12 4.90
C PRO A 7 26.47 -33.64 4.68
N VAL A 8 26.75 -34.44 5.70
CA VAL A 8 26.49 -35.89 5.72
C VAL A 8 26.04 -36.32 7.09
N ALA A 9 25.31 -37.42 7.21
CA ALA A 9 24.82 -37.94 8.46
C ALA A 9 25.96 -38.14 9.48
N GLY A 10 25.77 -37.61 10.70
CA GLY A 10 26.74 -37.69 11.82
C GLY A 10 27.90 -36.69 11.75
N LEU A 11 28.02 -35.87 10.69
CA LEU A 11 29.05 -34.84 10.62
C LEU A 11 28.39 -33.46 10.78
N ILE A 12 28.80 -32.74 11.83
CA ILE A 12 28.39 -31.34 12.06
C ILE A 12 29.59 -30.45 11.76
N VAL A 13 29.43 -29.50 10.83
CA VAL A 13 30.44 -28.53 10.45
C VAL A 13 30.01 -27.17 10.93
N GLN A 14 30.82 -26.55 11.79
CA GLN A 14 30.63 -25.19 12.28
C GLN A 14 31.61 -24.26 11.54
N ARG A 15 31.07 -23.23 10.87
CA ARG A 15 31.88 -22.20 10.23
C ARG A 15 31.82 -20.93 11.05
N GLY A 16 32.96 -20.31 11.27
CA GLY A 16 33.04 -19.09 12.08
C GLY A 16 34.42 -18.43 11.99
N THR A 17 34.57 -17.34 12.69
CA THR A 17 35.81 -16.55 12.77
C THR A 17 36.32 -16.59 14.21
N VAL A 18 37.61 -16.91 14.40
CA VAL A 18 38.26 -16.84 15.70
C VAL A 18 38.41 -15.37 16.08
N GLN A 19 37.72 -14.95 17.14
CA GLN A 19 37.73 -13.57 17.63
C GLN A 19 38.93 -13.28 18.53
N GLN A 20 39.38 -14.29 19.28
CA GLN A 20 40.47 -14.15 20.22
C GLN A 20 41.23 -15.49 20.38
N GLY A 21 42.55 -15.45 20.40
CA GLY A 21 43.39 -16.63 20.53
C GLY A 21 43.57 -17.40 19.25
N GLU A 22 43.93 -18.66 19.36
CA GLU A 22 44.15 -19.62 18.27
C GLU A 22 43.42 -20.92 18.56
N ILE A 23 43.06 -21.64 17.52
CA ILE A 23 42.46 -22.98 17.59
C ILE A 23 43.22 -23.93 16.68
N SER A 24 43.59 -25.08 17.14
CA SER A 24 44.36 -26.07 16.41
C SER A 24 43.67 -27.43 16.31
N VAL A 25 44.02 -28.21 15.32
CA VAL A 25 43.53 -29.59 15.21
C VAL A 25 43.93 -30.41 16.41
N GLY A 26 42.99 -31.02 17.08
CA GLY A 26 43.17 -31.81 18.31
C GLY A 26 42.86 -31.07 19.58
N ASP A 27 42.56 -29.74 19.52
CA ASP A 27 42.13 -29.00 20.70
C ASP A 27 40.77 -29.48 21.22
N THR A 28 40.63 -29.49 22.54
CA THR A 28 39.32 -29.69 23.18
C THR A 28 38.58 -28.37 23.29
N VAL A 29 37.39 -28.29 22.69
CA VAL A 29 36.57 -27.09 22.67
C VAL A 29 35.24 -27.31 23.40
N THR A 30 34.68 -26.24 23.95
CA THR A 30 33.31 -26.24 24.48
C THR A 30 32.41 -25.50 23.49
N ALA A 31 31.43 -26.20 22.96
CA ALA A 31 30.39 -25.62 22.14
C ALA A 31 29.21 -25.16 23.04
N SER A 32 28.93 -23.87 23.04
CA SER A 32 27.80 -23.30 23.79
C SER A 32 26.75 -22.76 22.83
N VAL A 33 25.51 -23.16 23.05
CA VAL A 33 24.36 -22.66 22.29
C VAL A 33 23.74 -21.50 23.06
N GLU A 34 23.43 -20.42 22.35
CA GLU A 34 22.70 -19.30 22.94
C GLU A 34 21.28 -19.75 23.34
N ALA A 35 21.05 -19.89 24.65
CA ALA A 35 19.84 -20.51 25.20
C ALA A 35 18.57 -19.75 24.80
N ALA A 36 18.62 -18.42 24.79
CA ALA A 36 17.47 -17.59 24.42
C ALA A 36 17.08 -17.80 22.97
N ARG A 37 18.05 -17.73 22.05
CA ARG A 37 17.82 -17.93 20.61
C ARG A 37 17.33 -19.35 20.29
N ARG A 38 17.89 -20.37 20.98
CA ARG A 38 17.45 -21.75 20.86
C ARG A 38 16.00 -21.90 21.31
N LEU A 39 15.63 -21.27 22.44
CA LEU A 39 14.27 -21.33 22.97
C LEU A 39 13.28 -20.65 22.01
N ASP A 40 13.61 -19.52 21.41
CA ASP A 40 12.77 -18.85 20.42
C ASP A 40 12.56 -19.72 19.16
N SER A 41 13.62 -20.40 18.69
CA SER A 41 13.48 -21.40 17.61
C SER A 41 12.55 -22.56 18.03
N SER A 42 12.65 -23.06 19.26
CA SER A 42 11.80 -24.12 19.77
C SER A 42 10.33 -23.69 19.89
N ARG A 43 10.08 -22.44 20.30
CA ARG A 43 8.75 -21.81 20.34
C ARG A 43 8.12 -21.76 18.94
N ASN A 44 8.86 -21.21 17.97
CA ASN A 44 8.38 -21.13 16.59
C ASN A 44 8.18 -22.53 15.98
N HIS A 45 9.04 -23.50 16.30
CA HIS A 45 8.88 -24.85 15.79
C HIS A 45 7.63 -25.54 16.37
N SER A 46 7.43 -25.46 17.68
CA SER A 46 6.21 -25.99 18.32
C SER A 46 4.97 -25.20 17.86
N GLY A 47 5.10 -23.88 17.68
CA GLY A 47 4.07 -23.04 17.08
C GLY A 47 3.67 -23.48 15.66
N THR A 48 4.63 -23.99 14.88
CA THR A 48 4.35 -24.53 13.53
C THR A 48 3.41 -25.74 13.60
N HIS A 49 3.63 -26.68 14.53
CA HIS A 49 2.76 -27.85 14.72
C HIS A 49 1.38 -27.46 15.25
N ILE A 50 1.32 -26.51 16.19
CA ILE A 50 0.04 -25.96 16.67
C ILE A 50 -0.73 -25.32 15.52
N LEU A 51 -0.07 -24.50 14.73
CA LEU A 51 -0.66 -23.82 13.57
C LEU A 51 -1.16 -24.81 12.51
N HIS A 52 -0.36 -25.85 12.22
CA HIS A 52 -0.75 -26.92 11.29
C HIS A 52 -2.00 -27.65 11.75
N ALA A 53 -2.05 -28.07 13.00
CA ALA A 53 -3.22 -28.74 13.58
C ALA A 53 -4.46 -27.82 13.60
N ALA A 54 -4.29 -26.51 13.88
CA ALA A 54 -5.36 -25.53 13.83
C ALA A 54 -5.88 -25.32 12.38
N LEU A 55 -4.98 -25.20 11.40
CA LEU A 55 -5.35 -25.12 9.99
C LEU A 55 -6.16 -26.34 9.53
N ARG A 56 -5.74 -27.56 9.93
CA ARG A 56 -6.48 -28.80 9.64
C ARG A 56 -7.85 -28.82 10.29
N SER A 57 -7.95 -28.32 11.52
CA SER A 57 -9.22 -28.27 12.25
C SER A 57 -10.21 -27.27 11.63
N VAL A 58 -9.74 -26.14 11.15
CA VAL A 58 -10.59 -25.09 10.59
C VAL A 58 -10.90 -25.31 9.11
N LEU A 59 -9.88 -25.66 8.31
CA LEU A 59 -10.01 -25.76 6.85
C LEU A 59 -10.29 -27.20 6.37
N GLY A 60 -9.93 -28.19 7.19
CA GLY A 60 -10.17 -29.62 6.89
C GLY A 60 -8.89 -30.44 6.71
N ALA A 61 -9.07 -31.77 6.70
CA ALA A 61 -7.99 -32.75 6.66
C ALA A 61 -7.15 -32.76 5.37
N HIS A 62 -7.58 -32.05 4.31
CA HIS A 62 -6.82 -31.90 3.09
C HIS A 62 -5.59 -30.99 3.23
N VAL A 63 -5.55 -30.19 4.28
CA VAL A 63 -4.37 -29.37 4.61
C VAL A 63 -3.19 -30.28 4.91
N ARG A 64 -2.14 -30.18 4.11
CA ARG A 64 -0.90 -30.93 4.25
C ARG A 64 0.29 -29.99 4.16
N GLN A 65 1.29 -30.24 4.99
CA GLN A 65 2.55 -29.49 4.91
C GLN A 65 3.26 -29.76 3.58
N ALA A 66 3.60 -28.70 2.88
CA ALA A 66 4.44 -28.73 1.68
C ALA A 66 5.86 -28.25 1.97
N GLY A 67 6.01 -27.35 2.93
CA GLY A 67 7.29 -26.82 3.39
C GLY A 67 7.12 -26.03 4.68
N SER A 68 8.24 -25.82 5.38
CA SER A 68 8.26 -24.92 6.55
C SER A 68 9.64 -24.27 6.69
N PHE A 69 9.66 -23.13 7.35
CA PHE A 69 10.87 -22.46 7.78
C PHE A 69 10.68 -22.02 9.22
N VAL A 70 11.66 -22.35 10.06
CA VAL A 70 11.66 -22.02 11.48
C VAL A 70 12.96 -21.31 11.82
N ALA A 71 12.83 -20.09 12.34
CA ALA A 71 13.94 -19.28 12.85
C ALA A 71 13.56 -18.69 14.21
N PRO A 72 14.48 -18.13 14.99
CA PRO A 72 14.14 -17.45 16.23
C PRO A 72 13.15 -16.30 16.05
N GLU A 73 13.24 -15.61 14.93
CA GLU A 73 12.48 -14.38 14.63
C GLU A 73 11.06 -14.66 14.13
N ARG A 74 10.85 -15.79 13.42
CA ARG A 74 9.55 -16.14 12.82
C ARG A 74 9.46 -17.60 12.41
N LEU A 75 8.24 -18.03 12.15
CA LEU A 75 7.93 -19.25 11.43
C LEU A 75 7.22 -18.96 10.11
N ARG A 76 7.38 -19.86 9.15
CA ARG A 76 6.66 -19.90 7.88
C ARG A 76 6.19 -21.32 7.63
N PHE A 77 4.94 -21.45 7.19
CA PHE A 77 4.33 -22.74 6.92
C PHE A 77 3.64 -22.71 5.55
N ASP A 78 4.08 -23.58 4.66
CA ASP A 78 3.55 -23.75 3.31
C ASP A 78 2.66 -25.00 3.30
N PHE A 79 1.42 -24.88 2.81
CA PHE A 79 0.43 -25.95 2.89
C PHE A 79 -0.49 -26.00 1.68
N SER A 80 -1.12 -27.18 1.46
CA SER A 80 -2.09 -27.39 0.38
C SER A 80 -3.44 -26.77 0.73
N HIS A 81 -3.87 -25.77 -0.05
CA HIS A 81 -5.21 -25.21 -0.01
C HIS A 81 -5.44 -24.38 -1.28
N VAL A 82 -6.65 -24.50 -1.89
CA VAL A 82 -6.89 -23.97 -3.23
C VAL A 82 -7.30 -22.49 -3.26
N SER A 83 -7.91 -21.98 -2.19
CA SER A 83 -8.40 -20.60 -2.09
C SER A 83 -7.59 -19.78 -1.07
N ALA A 84 -7.69 -18.45 -1.15
CA ALA A 84 -7.23 -17.58 -0.07
C ALA A 84 -8.08 -17.82 1.19
N LEU A 85 -7.46 -17.76 2.36
CA LEU A 85 -8.20 -17.81 3.61
C LEU A 85 -8.98 -16.51 3.79
N THR A 86 -10.20 -16.63 4.25
CA THR A 86 -11.01 -15.49 4.68
C THR A 86 -10.44 -14.92 5.99
N GLN A 87 -10.80 -13.68 6.31
CA GLN A 87 -10.41 -13.07 7.58
C GLN A 87 -10.92 -13.87 8.78
N ASP A 88 -12.14 -14.41 8.71
CA ASP A 88 -12.74 -15.22 9.76
C ASP A 88 -12.01 -16.55 9.95
N GLU A 89 -11.56 -17.18 8.87
CA GLU A 89 -10.75 -18.39 8.94
C GLU A 89 -9.38 -18.12 9.57
N LEU A 90 -8.72 -17.02 9.19
CA LEU A 90 -7.44 -16.60 9.78
C LEU A 90 -7.57 -16.32 11.28
N LEU A 91 -8.61 -15.59 11.68
CA LEU A 91 -8.91 -15.30 13.08
C LEU A 91 -9.22 -16.61 13.86
N SER A 92 -9.97 -17.53 13.26
CA SER A 92 -10.30 -18.82 13.86
C SER A 92 -9.06 -19.69 14.07
N VAL A 93 -8.18 -19.76 13.08
CA VAL A 93 -6.90 -20.48 13.16
C VAL A 93 -6.01 -19.88 14.25
N GLN A 94 -5.86 -18.56 14.28
CA GLN A 94 -5.06 -17.89 15.31
C GLN A 94 -5.64 -18.07 16.70
N SER A 95 -6.97 -17.92 16.85
CA SER A 95 -7.67 -18.10 18.12
C SER A 95 -7.50 -19.53 18.65
N LEU A 96 -7.77 -20.53 17.80
CA LEU A 96 -7.60 -21.95 18.18
C LEU A 96 -6.14 -22.26 18.54
N SER A 97 -5.17 -21.73 17.80
CA SER A 97 -3.75 -21.89 18.11
C SER A 97 -3.43 -21.35 19.50
N ASN A 98 -3.89 -20.14 19.82
CA ASN A 98 -3.67 -19.52 21.12
C ASN A 98 -4.45 -20.19 22.25
N ASP A 99 -5.62 -20.79 21.96
CA ASP A 99 -6.34 -21.63 22.95
C ASP A 99 -5.50 -22.85 23.35
N LYS A 100 -4.84 -23.50 22.41
CA LYS A 100 -3.95 -24.62 22.68
C LYS A 100 -2.65 -24.21 23.39
N VAL A 101 -2.15 -23.01 23.12
CA VAL A 101 -1.04 -22.42 23.89
C VAL A 101 -1.48 -22.18 25.34
N ARG A 102 -2.62 -21.52 25.57
CA ARG A 102 -3.17 -21.28 26.92
C ARG A 102 -3.53 -22.58 27.67
N GLY A 103 -3.99 -23.59 26.92
CA GLY A 103 -4.29 -24.91 27.45
C GLY A 103 -3.07 -25.66 27.99
N ASN A 104 -1.86 -25.16 27.73
CA ASN A 104 -0.58 -25.67 28.22
C ASN A 104 -0.43 -27.17 28.07
N LEU A 105 -0.72 -27.69 26.87
CA LEU A 105 -0.61 -29.12 26.55
C LEU A 105 0.83 -29.58 26.72
N THR A 106 0.99 -30.81 27.22
CA THR A 106 2.32 -31.43 27.34
C THR A 106 2.85 -31.78 25.96
N VAL A 107 4.11 -31.47 25.73
CA VAL A 107 4.81 -31.82 24.49
C VAL A 107 5.79 -32.91 24.78
N THR A 108 5.50 -34.13 24.28
CA THR A 108 6.34 -35.31 24.46
C THR A 108 6.87 -35.79 23.12
N SER A 109 7.94 -36.59 23.17
CA SER A 109 8.43 -37.27 21.97
C SER A 109 8.92 -38.67 22.33
N HIS A 110 8.77 -39.60 21.37
CA HIS A 110 9.32 -40.94 21.46
C HIS A 110 9.82 -41.40 20.09
N GLU A 111 10.65 -42.40 20.06
CA GLU A 111 11.09 -43.06 18.83
C GLU A 111 10.19 -44.25 18.54
N ALA A 112 9.82 -44.43 17.28
CA ALA A 112 9.01 -45.54 16.80
C ALA A 112 9.48 -45.95 15.40
N SER A 113 9.13 -47.13 14.94
CA SER A 113 9.26 -47.42 13.52
C SER A 113 8.29 -46.56 12.72
N TYR A 114 8.63 -46.24 11.49
CA TYR A 114 7.76 -45.45 10.62
C TYR A 114 6.34 -46.04 10.53
N SER A 115 6.26 -47.37 10.42
CA SER A 115 4.95 -48.10 10.38
C SER A 115 4.15 -48.00 11.66
N GLU A 116 4.78 -47.95 12.83
CA GLU A 116 4.13 -47.71 14.12
C GLU A 116 3.65 -46.28 14.23
N ALA A 117 4.48 -45.29 13.90
CA ALA A 117 4.11 -43.89 13.93
C ALA A 117 2.87 -43.62 13.07
N VAL A 118 2.79 -44.18 11.87
CA VAL A 118 1.60 -44.05 10.99
C VAL A 118 0.36 -44.72 11.63
N ARG A 119 0.51 -45.88 12.30
CA ARG A 119 -0.59 -46.54 12.99
C ARG A 119 -1.10 -45.75 14.22
N GLU A 120 -0.21 -45.03 14.87
CA GLU A 120 -0.54 -44.09 15.97
C GLU A 120 -1.24 -42.82 15.47
N GLY A 121 -1.38 -42.65 14.14
CA GLY A 121 -2.00 -41.47 13.53
C GLY A 121 -1.06 -40.30 13.33
N ALA A 122 0.25 -40.52 13.48
CA ALA A 122 1.22 -39.45 13.25
C ALA A 122 1.23 -38.99 11.79
N LEU A 123 1.16 -37.68 11.62
CA LEU A 123 1.28 -37.06 10.29
C LEU A 123 2.75 -37.10 9.85
N ALA A 124 3.00 -37.65 8.67
CA ALA A 124 4.31 -37.80 8.06
C ALA A 124 4.23 -37.41 6.58
N PHE A 125 4.72 -36.21 6.23
CA PHE A 125 4.53 -35.64 4.89
C PHE A 125 5.75 -35.77 3.95
N PHE A 126 6.89 -36.24 4.46
CA PHE A 126 8.13 -36.29 3.71
C PHE A 126 8.62 -37.74 3.41
N GLY A 127 7.70 -38.66 3.27
CA GLY A 127 7.79 -40.10 3.01
C GLY A 127 9.20 -40.68 2.77
N ASP A 128 9.76 -40.46 1.62
CA ASP A 128 11.07 -41.02 1.19
C ASP A 128 12.30 -40.45 1.95
N ARG A 129 12.11 -39.47 2.82
CA ARG A 129 13.19 -38.86 3.61
C ARG A 129 13.30 -39.43 5.04
N TYR A 130 12.38 -40.30 5.42
CA TYR A 130 12.39 -40.89 6.76
C TYR A 130 13.19 -42.19 6.77
N GLY A 131 13.98 -42.40 7.82
CA GLY A 131 14.61 -43.70 8.10
C GLY A 131 13.63 -44.67 8.67
N ASP A 132 14.13 -45.91 8.99
CA ASP A 132 13.32 -46.97 9.61
C ASP A 132 12.78 -46.58 10.99
N VAL A 133 13.52 -45.75 11.73
CA VAL A 133 13.14 -45.20 13.04
C VAL A 133 12.91 -43.71 12.89
N VAL A 134 11.78 -43.24 13.36
CA VAL A 134 11.34 -41.84 13.35
C VAL A 134 11.02 -41.34 14.76
N ARG A 135 11.20 -40.05 14.97
CA ARG A 135 10.79 -39.40 16.21
C ARG A 135 9.38 -38.83 16.04
N VAL A 136 8.45 -39.25 16.87
CA VAL A 136 7.06 -38.76 16.92
C VAL A 136 6.97 -37.71 18.02
N VAL A 137 6.41 -36.57 17.71
CA VAL A 137 6.13 -35.46 18.64
C VAL A 137 4.63 -35.38 18.85
N THR A 138 4.20 -35.41 20.12
CA THR A 138 2.79 -35.39 20.50
C THR A 138 2.53 -34.18 21.40
N MET A 139 1.43 -33.47 21.14
CA MET A 139 0.92 -32.37 21.97
C MET A 139 -0.46 -32.76 22.50
N ALA A 140 -0.53 -33.12 23.74
CA ALA A 140 -1.74 -33.66 24.37
C ALA A 140 -1.92 -33.16 25.81
N THR A 141 -3.11 -33.32 26.36
CA THR A 141 -3.41 -32.97 27.74
C THR A 141 -2.62 -33.90 28.69
N GLN A 142 -2.53 -35.20 28.34
CA GLN A 142 -1.74 -36.16 29.07
C GLN A 142 -0.47 -36.56 28.30
N PRO A 143 0.65 -36.76 29.00
CA PRO A 143 1.88 -37.19 28.34
C PRO A 143 1.69 -38.52 27.58
N HIS A 144 2.20 -38.56 26.36
CA HIS A 144 2.16 -39.70 25.43
C HIS A 144 0.76 -40.19 25.03
N SER A 145 -0.31 -39.47 25.36
CA SER A 145 -1.65 -39.79 24.87
C SER A 145 -1.80 -39.37 23.40
N THR A 146 -2.32 -40.27 22.58
CA THR A 146 -2.70 -39.98 21.21
C THR A 146 -4.21 -39.79 21.06
N GLU A 147 -5.02 -40.24 22.00
CA GLU A 147 -6.49 -40.16 21.97
C GLU A 147 -7.00 -38.73 22.12
N ASP A 148 -6.38 -37.93 23.00
CA ASP A 148 -6.70 -36.53 23.27
C ASP A 148 -5.69 -35.55 22.66
N ALA A 149 -4.82 -36.05 21.77
CA ALA A 149 -3.75 -35.25 21.19
C ALA A 149 -4.31 -34.25 20.18
N PHE A 150 -3.88 -32.98 20.32
CA PHE A 150 -4.15 -31.93 19.37
C PHE A 150 -3.26 -32.04 18.12
N SER A 151 -2.01 -32.49 18.30
CA SER A 151 -1.07 -32.75 17.23
C SER A 151 -0.24 -33.98 17.49
N VAL A 152 -0.10 -34.85 16.49
CA VAL A 152 0.81 -35.99 16.49
C VAL A 152 1.54 -35.98 15.14
N GLU A 153 2.84 -35.71 15.15
CA GLU A 153 3.60 -35.51 13.92
C GLU A 153 5.00 -36.10 13.99
N VAL A 154 5.49 -36.63 12.88
CA VAL A 154 6.89 -37.02 12.73
C VAL A 154 7.76 -35.81 12.61
N CYS A 155 8.64 -35.56 13.58
CA CYS A 155 9.51 -34.39 13.60
C CYS A 155 10.79 -34.61 14.39
N GLY A 156 11.96 -34.36 13.75
CA GLY A 156 13.29 -34.44 14.35
C GLY A 156 13.78 -33.14 15.03
N GLY A 157 12.98 -32.08 15.02
CA GLY A 157 13.42 -30.75 15.48
C GLY A 157 13.38 -30.53 16.98
N THR A 158 13.72 -29.31 17.38
CA THR A 158 13.73 -28.90 18.80
C THR A 158 12.39 -28.26 19.16
N HIS A 159 11.79 -28.74 20.26
CA HIS A 159 10.47 -28.30 20.74
C HIS A 159 10.54 -27.82 22.19
N VAL A 160 9.52 -27.07 22.60
CA VAL A 160 9.23 -26.76 24.00
C VAL A 160 8.68 -27.99 24.71
N SER A 161 8.70 -28.03 26.05
CA SER A 161 8.16 -29.13 26.83
C SER A 161 6.65 -29.03 27.10
N ALA A 162 6.08 -27.81 26.91
CA ALA A 162 4.63 -27.58 27.01
C ALA A 162 4.23 -26.42 26.10
N THR A 163 3.02 -26.45 25.55
CA THR A 163 2.56 -25.47 24.58
C THR A 163 2.49 -24.04 25.16
N GLY A 164 2.29 -23.89 26.47
CA GLY A 164 2.33 -22.59 27.15
C GLY A 164 3.66 -21.86 27.02
N GLN A 165 4.76 -22.58 26.84
CA GLN A 165 6.08 -21.97 26.62
C GLN A 165 6.25 -21.33 25.23
N VAL A 166 5.35 -21.61 24.28
CA VAL A 166 5.33 -20.97 22.95
C VAL A 166 5.06 -19.48 23.10
N GLY A 167 4.25 -19.09 24.07
CA GLY A 167 3.76 -17.72 24.20
C GLY A 167 2.70 -17.40 23.14
N THR A 168 2.33 -16.15 23.04
CA THR A 168 1.31 -15.73 22.06
C THR A 168 1.80 -16.02 20.63
N LEU A 169 0.92 -16.64 19.83
CA LEU A 169 1.13 -16.83 18.39
C LEU A 169 0.33 -15.77 17.64
N VAL A 170 1.00 -15.02 16.76
CA VAL A 170 0.38 -13.99 15.92
C VAL A 170 0.64 -14.32 14.46
N VAL A 171 -0.43 -14.46 13.70
CA VAL A 171 -0.36 -14.60 12.23
C VAL A 171 -0.06 -13.23 11.62
N LEU A 172 1.03 -13.16 10.85
CA LEU A 172 1.44 -11.92 10.17
C LEU A 172 0.73 -11.73 8.85
N GLY A 173 0.42 -12.83 8.16
CA GLY A 173 -0.26 -12.82 6.89
C GLY A 173 -0.30 -14.18 6.21
N GLU A 174 -1.10 -14.24 5.15
CA GLU A 174 -1.29 -15.42 4.32
C GLU A 174 -1.18 -15.00 2.85
N SER A 175 -0.57 -15.84 2.00
CA SER A 175 -0.37 -15.55 0.58
C SER A 175 -0.36 -16.82 -0.28
N SER A 176 -0.61 -16.65 -1.58
CA SER A 176 -0.45 -17.75 -2.54
C SER A 176 1.02 -17.93 -2.94
N ILE A 177 1.43 -19.19 -3.07
CA ILE A 177 2.73 -19.54 -3.66
C ILE A 177 2.58 -20.33 -4.96
N GLY A 178 1.35 -20.35 -5.53
CA GLY A 178 1.03 -21.03 -6.77
C GLY A 178 0.64 -22.51 -6.57
N GLY A 179 0.08 -23.13 -7.63
CA GLY A 179 -0.19 -24.58 -7.65
C GLY A 179 -1.15 -25.11 -6.58
N GLY A 180 -2.10 -24.31 -6.09
CA GLY A 180 -3.00 -24.74 -5.02
C GLY A 180 -2.31 -24.81 -3.64
N MET A 181 -1.24 -24.06 -3.47
CA MET A 181 -0.46 -23.97 -2.24
C MET A 181 -0.56 -22.57 -1.63
N ARG A 182 -0.67 -22.55 -0.31
CA ARG A 182 -0.75 -21.31 0.48
C ARG A 182 0.43 -21.25 1.45
N ARG A 183 0.81 -20.04 1.79
CA ARG A 183 1.85 -19.72 2.77
C ARG A 183 1.28 -18.89 3.88
N ILE A 184 1.53 -19.28 5.11
CA ILE A 184 1.23 -18.48 6.30
C ILE A 184 2.52 -18.18 7.04
N GLU A 185 2.67 -16.94 7.50
CA GLU A 185 3.79 -16.51 8.34
C GLU A 185 3.25 -16.11 9.72
N ALA A 186 3.98 -16.45 10.75
CA ALA A 186 3.60 -16.14 12.11
C ALA A 186 4.85 -15.93 12.99
N VAL A 187 4.63 -15.29 14.14
CA VAL A 187 5.60 -15.09 15.20
C VAL A 187 5.07 -15.64 16.50
N THR A 188 5.98 -16.00 17.41
CA THR A 188 5.61 -16.51 18.74
C THR A 188 6.44 -15.85 19.83
N GLY A 189 5.95 -15.91 21.07
CA GLY A 189 6.68 -15.50 22.27
C GLY A 189 7.23 -14.08 22.17
N ARG A 190 8.54 -13.93 22.30
CA ARG A 190 9.21 -12.63 22.32
C ARG A 190 8.98 -11.80 21.05
N ALA A 191 9.04 -12.41 19.87
CA ALA A 191 8.79 -11.71 18.63
C ALA A 191 7.34 -11.20 18.52
N ALA A 192 6.37 -11.92 19.10
CA ALA A 192 4.99 -11.45 19.19
C ALA A 192 4.84 -10.29 20.20
N GLU A 193 5.54 -10.33 21.32
CA GLU A 193 5.58 -9.21 22.27
C GLU A 193 6.18 -7.95 21.66
N GLU A 194 7.31 -8.07 20.95
CA GLU A 194 7.95 -6.99 20.24
C GLU A 194 7.02 -6.38 19.17
N LEU A 195 6.26 -7.22 18.46
CA LEU A 195 5.26 -6.75 17.50
C LEU A 195 4.17 -5.92 18.17
N PHE A 196 3.64 -6.35 19.32
CA PHE A 196 2.64 -5.60 20.07
C PHE A 196 3.17 -4.26 20.57
N VAL A 197 4.39 -4.23 21.10
CA VAL A 197 5.04 -3.00 21.53
C VAL A 197 5.18 -2.04 20.34
N GLN A 198 5.70 -2.51 19.20
CA GLN A 198 5.86 -1.68 18.00
C GLN A 198 4.51 -1.13 17.48
N GLN A 199 3.45 -1.93 17.51
CA GLN A 199 2.11 -1.49 17.10
C GLN A 199 1.55 -0.45 18.08
N SER A 200 1.72 -0.66 19.38
CA SER A 200 1.33 0.30 20.42
C SER A 200 2.06 1.63 20.25
N ASP A 201 3.39 1.59 20.08
CA ASP A 201 4.20 2.79 19.90
C ASP A 201 3.80 3.58 18.65
N ARG A 202 3.44 2.88 17.55
CA ARG A 202 2.95 3.53 16.32
C ARG A 202 1.61 4.22 16.54
N LEU A 203 0.67 3.58 17.24
CA LEU A 203 -0.61 4.17 17.58
C LEU A 203 -0.44 5.38 18.49
N GLU A 204 0.43 5.28 19.49
CA GLU A 204 0.75 6.40 20.38
C GLU A 204 1.39 7.57 19.62
N ALA A 205 2.31 7.30 18.71
CA ALA A 205 2.92 8.33 17.86
C ALA A 205 1.90 9.03 16.95
N LEU A 206 0.89 8.30 16.43
CA LEU A 206 -0.22 8.87 15.68
C LEU A 206 -1.11 9.73 16.59
N SER A 207 -1.43 9.22 17.78
CA SER A 207 -2.20 9.93 18.82
C SER A 207 -1.57 11.29 19.15
N GLN A 208 -0.26 11.31 19.37
CA GLN A 208 0.48 12.54 19.64
C GLN A 208 0.46 13.52 18.45
N LYS A 209 0.66 13.04 17.22
CA LYS A 209 0.61 13.89 16.01
C LYS A 209 -0.77 14.50 15.80
N LEU A 210 -1.82 13.73 16.04
CA LEU A 210 -3.21 14.17 15.86
C LEU A 210 -3.78 14.86 17.10
N GLN A 211 -3.01 14.91 18.20
CA GLN A 211 -3.43 15.47 19.50
C GLN A 211 -4.78 14.89 19.97
N THR A 212 -4.95 13.58 19.80
CA THR A 212 -6.19 12.86 20.03
C THR A 212 -5.89 11.52 20.68
N PRO A 213 -6.63 11.08 21.72
CA PRO A 213 -6.44 9.76 22.32
C PRO A 213 -6.50 8.63 21.28
N VAL A 214 -5.74 7.53 21.51
CA VAL A 214 -5.70 6.38 20.60
C VAL A 214 -7.11 5.85 20.30
N ALA A 215 -8.01 5.83 21.28
CA ALA A 215 -9.38 5.38 21.12
C ALA A 215 -10.22 6.21 20.13
N ASP A 216 -9.84 7.47 19.91
CA ASP A 216 -10.58 8.42 19.09
C ASP A 216 -9.91 8.71 17.72
N LEU A 217 -8.83 7.98 17.39
CA LEU A 217 -8.05 8.22 16.17
C LEU A 217 -8.89 8.06 14.89
N GLU A 218 -9.76 7.05 14.83
CA GLU A 218 -10.62 6.81 13.66
C GLU A 218 -11.58 7.99 13.45
N SER A 219 -12.28 8.41 14.49
CA SER A 219 -13.23 9.54 14.42
C SER A 219 -12.51 10.85 14.07
N ARG A 220 -11.28 11.04 14.56
CA ARG A 220 -10.47 12.21 14.21
C ARG A 220 -10.03 12.19 12.76
N LEU A 221 -9.66 11.02 12.23
CA LEU A 221 -9.31 10.85 10.82
C LEU A 221 -10.51 11.16 9.92
N ASP A 222 -11.69 10.64 10.25
CA ASP A 222 -12.94 10.94 9.53
C ASP A 222 -13.25 12.44 9.52
N SER A 223 -13.05 13.11 10.66
CA SER A 223 -13.21 14.56 10.76
C SER A 223 -12.21 15.30 9.85
N PHE A 224 -10.96 14.90 9.80
CA PHE A 224 -9.98 15.51 8.90
C PHE A 224 -10.33 15.33 7.43
N MET A 225 -10.81 14.16 7.04
CA MET A 225 -11.24 13.91 5.66
C MET A 225 -12.42 14.81 5.29
N GLN A 226 -13.37 14.99 6.22
CA GLN A 226 -14.51 15.89 6.02
C GLN A 226 -14.09 17.37 5.96
N GLU A 227 -13.19 17.80 6.85
CA GLU A 227 -12.62 19.15 6.85
C GLU A 227 -11.89 19.46 5.53
N ASP A 228 -11.11 18.52 5.00
CA ASP A 228 -10.41 18.65 3.71
C ASP A 228 -11.39 18.79 2.54
N ASP A 229 -12.42 17.96 2.50
CA ASP A 229 -13.48 18.05 1.48
C ASP A 229 -14.22 19.39 1.54
N ASP A 230 -14.54 19.87 2.73
CA ASP A 230 -15.24 21.14 2.91
C ASP A 230 -14.35 22.33 2.52
N LEU A 231 -13.06 22.29 2.88
CA LEU A 231 -12.10 23.30 2.48
C LEU A 231 -11.92 23.35 0.94
N ARG A 232 -11.87 22.21 0.28
CA ARG A 232 -11.82 22.13 -1.20
C ARG A 232 -13.04 22.77 -1.85
N LYS A 233 -14.24 22.45 -1.35
CA LYS A 233 -15.49 23.05 -1.83
C LYS A 233 -15.52 24.55 -1.61
N GLN A 234 -15.05 25.03 -0.45
CA GLN A 234 -14.95 26.46 -0.17
C GLN A 234 -13.98 27.15 -1.13
N LEU A 235 -12.80 26.54 -1.37
CA LEU A 235 -11.81 27.05 -2.30
C LEU A 235 -12.37 27.17 -3.73
N GLU A 236 -13.06 26.12 -4.19
CA GLU A 236 -13.75 26.16 -5.50
C GLU A 236 -14.81 27.25 -5.56
N GLY A 237 -15.58 27.42 -4.48
CA GLY A 237 -16.57 28.47 -4.36
C GLY A 237 -15.98 29.88 -4.41
N PHE A 238 -14.87 30.09 -3.69
CA PHE A 238 -14.15 31.37 -3.74
C PHE A 238 -13.56 31.65 -5.13
N GLN A 239 -12.96 30.63 -5.77
CA GLN A 239 -12.44 30.77 -7.13
C GLN A 239 -13.54 31.17 -8.12
N LYS A 240 -14.70 30.49 -8.09
CA LYS A 240 -15.84 30.84 -8.95
C LYS A 240 -16.36 32.26 -8.70
N THR A 241 -16.45 32.68 -7.44
CA THR A 241 -16.89 34.01 -7.07
C THR A 241 -15.89 35.07 -7.56
N SER A 242 -14.60 34.83 -7.38
CA SER A 242 -13.54 35.71 -7.87
C SER A 242 -13.58 35.87 -9.39
N LEU A 243 -13.66 34.75 -10.12
CA LEU A 243 -13.74 34.76 -11.58
C LEU A 243 -15.00 35.49 -12.08
N ARG A 244 -16.11 35.37 -11.36
CA ARG A 244 -17.33 36.09 -11.69
C ARG A 244 -17.17 37.62 -11.51
N GLY A 245 -16.53 38.03 -10.40
CA GLY A 245 -16.21 39.44 -10.17
C GLY A 245 -15.30 40.03 -11.28
N GLU A 246 -14.24 39.27 -11.64
CA GLU A 246 -13.38 39.67 -12.74
C GLU A 246 -14.14 39.76 -14.07
N ALA A 247 -15.04 38.83 -14.35
CA ALA A 247 -15.87 38.87 -15.56
C ALA A 247 -16.78 40.11 -15.57
N GLU A 248 -17.33 40.51 -14.42
CA GLU A 248 -18.13 41.76 -14.30
C GLU A 248 -17.28 43.02 -14.54
N GLU A 249 -16.02 43.03 -14.08
CA GLU A 249 -15.07 44.11 -14.38
C GLU A 249 -14.73 44.17 -15.87
N LEU A 250 -14.55 43.03 -16.53
CA LEU A 250 -14.29 42.92 -17.96
C LEU A 250 -15.48 43.41 -18.81
N LEU A 251 -16.72 43.28 -18.32
CA LEU A 251 -17.88 43.89 -18.98
C LEU A 251 -17.77 45.42 -19.07
N GLY A 252 -17.11 46.06 -18.10
CA GLY A 252 -16.84 47.48 -18.12
C GLY A 252 -15.72 47.90 -19.09
N GLN A 253 -14.97 46.96 -19.63
CA GLN A 253 -13.83 47.21 -20.56
C GLN A 253 -14.15 46.86 -22.01
N VAL A 254 -15.44 46.71 -22.35
CA VAL A 254 -15.87 46.46 -23.74
C VAL A 254 -15.47 47.59 -24.62
N GLN A 255 -14.80 47.30 -25.74
CA GLN A 255 -14.42 48.23 -26.80
C GLN A 255 -15.29 47.97 -28.02
N ASP A 256 -15.76 49.03 -28.68
CA ASP A 256 -16.39 48.93 -29.99
C ASP A 256 -15.32 49.08 -31.07
N VAL A 257 -15.19 48.09 -31.92
CA VAL A 257 -14.26 48.10 -33.09
C VAL A 257 -15.08 47.88 -34.34
N ASP A 258 -15.34 48.96 -35.06
CA ASP A 258 -16.11 48.97 -36.29
C ASP A 258 -17.48 48.29 -36.20
N GLY A 259 -18.18 48.52 -35.06
CA GLY A 259 -19.49 47.94 -34.75
C GLY A 259 -19.45 46.52 -34.18
N VAL A 260 -18.27 46.04 -33.77
CA VAL A 260 -18.08 44.75 -33.09
C VAL A 260 -17.61 44.98 -31.68
N LYS A 261 -18.28 44.40 -30.70
CA LYS A 261 -17.85 44.42 -29.29
C LYS A 261 -16.63 43.51 -29.12
N VAL A 262 -15.57 44.04 -28.53
CA VAL A 262 -14.33 43.31 -28.25
C VAL A 262 -14.02 43.45 -26.76
N VAL A 263 -13.77 42.32 -26.10
CA VAL A 263 -13.24 42.27 -24.73
C VAL A 263 -11.91 41.54 -24.77
N ALA A 264 -10.86 42.24 -24.37
CA ALA A 264 -9.53 41.68 -24.23
C ALA A 264 -9.02 41.97 -22.83
N GLY A 265 -8.83 40.95 -22.01
CA GLY A 265 -8.46 41.15 -20.63
C GLY A 265 -7.71 39.98 -20.01
N ARG A 266 -6.94 40.31 -18.99
CA ARG A 266 -6.25 39.33 -18.15
C ARG A 266 -7.20 38.82 -17.05
N THR A 267 -7.11 37.56 -16.73
CA THR A 267 -7.87 36.90 -15.64
C THR A 267 -6.97 36.14 -14.71
N SER A 268 -7.41 35.95 -13.50
CA SER A 268 -6.77 35.08 -12.48
C SER A 268 -7.16 33.61 -12.60
N ALA A 269 -7.90 33.23 -13.63
CA ALA A 269 -8.33 31.84 -13.84
C ALA A 269 -7.14 30.88 -13.82
N GLY A 270 -7.14 29.92 -12.89
CA GLY A 270 -6.09 28.93 -12.72
C GLY A 270 -6.12 27.79 -13.74
N SER A 271 -7.07 27.80 -14.69
CA SER A 271 -7.22 26.78 -15.72
C SER A 271 -7.90 27.31 -16.99
N ALA A 272 -7.67 26.59 -18.09
CA ALA A 272 -8.36 26.87 -19.35
C ALA A 272 -9.89 26.71 -19.23
N ASP A 273 -10.35 25.79 -18.39
CA ASP A 273 -11.79 25.55 -18.17
C ASP A 273 -12.45 26.74 -17.44
N GLY A 274 -11.81 27.27 -16.39
CA GLY A 274 -12.29 28.49 -15.72
C GLY A 274 -12.34 29.70 -16.67
N MET A 275 -11.37 29.82 -17.56
CA MET A 275 -11.39 30.86 -18.60
C MET A 275 -12.52 30.68 -19.64
N ARG A 276 -12.87 29.41 -19.96
CA ARG A 276 -14.02 29.11 -20.84
C ARG A 276 -15.34 29.47 -20.17
N GLU A 277 -15.53 29.09 -18.91
CA GLU A 277 -16.73 29.44 -18.11
C GLU A 277 -16.90 30.96 -18.03
N MET A 278 -15.81 31.71 -17.82
CA MET A 278 -15.83 33.18 -17.84
C MET A 278 -16.21 33.70 -19.21
N GLY A 279 -15.63 33.16 -20.29
CA GLY A 279 -15.94 33.55 -21.66
C GLY A 279 -17.41 33.26 -22.02
N ASP A 280 -17.97 32.15 -21.63
CA ASP A 280 -19.38 31.82 -21.84
C ASP A 280 -20.29 32.80 -21.09
N PHE A 281 -19.98 33.13 -19.83
CA PHE A 281 -20.71 34.17 -19.08
C PHE A 281 -20.66 35.55 -19.79
N LEU A 282 -19.50 35.96 -20.30
CA LEU A 282 -19.37 37.23 -21.03
C LEU A 282 -20.15 37.22 -22.33
N LYS A 283 -20.16 36.11 -23.08
CA LYS A 283 -20.97 35.97 -24.31
C LYS A 283 -22.46 36.08 -24.01
N ASP A 284 -22.94 35.43 -22.96
CA ASP A 284 -24.34 35.44 -22.55
C ASP A 284 -24.79 36.88 -22.19
N LYS A 285 -23.90 37.68 -21.59
CA LYS A 285 -24.20 39.09 -21.24
C LYS A 285 -24.12 40.07 -22.39
N LEU A 286 -23.17 39.88 -23.29
CA LEU A 286 -22.88 40.86 -24.34
C LEU A 286 -23.56 40.54 -25.69
N GLY A 287 -23.99 39.30 -25.88
CA GLY A 287 -24.56 38.81 -27.15
C GLY A 287 -23.47 38.64 -28.19
N SER A 288 -23.47 39.50 -29.24
CA SER A 288 -22.46 39.49 -30.28
C SER A 288 -21.14 40.09 -29.75
N VAL A 289 -20.06 39.27 -29.67
CA VAL A 289 -18.79 39.70 -29.06
C VAL A 289 -17.61 38.84 -29.50
N ILE A 290 -16.44 39.44 -29.50
CA ILE A 290 -15.13 38.78 -29.56
C ILE A 290 -14.48 38.87 -28.16
N LEU A 291 -14.02 37.73 -27.65
CA LEU A 291 -13.30 37.65 -26.39
C LEU A 291 -11.87 37.19 -26.61
N ALA A 292 -10.94 37.82 -25.92
CA ALA A 292 -9.55 37.37 -25.78
C ALA A 292 -9.19 37.45 -24.31
N LEU A 293 -9.24 36.30 -23.63
CA LEU A 293 -8.94 36.15 -22.22
C LEU A 293 -7.57 35.49 -22.06
N ALA A 294 -6.69 36.06 -21.23
CA ALA A 294 -5.38 35.52 -20.97
C ALA A 294 -5.15 35.35 -19.46
N ALA A 295 -4.52 34.26 -19.08
CA ALA A 295 -4.07 33.97 -17.73
C ALA A 295 -2.63 33.46 -17.73
N VAL A 296 -1.96 33.51 -16.56
CA VAL A 296 -0.67 32.87 -16.36
C VAL A 296 -0.90 31.70 -15.42
N VAL A 297 -0.73 30.48 -15.91
CA VAL A 297 -0.91 29.23 -15.15
C VAL A 297 0.44 28.52 -15.09
N ASP A 298 0.90 28.22 -13.90
CA ASP A 298 2.22 27.59 -13.66
C ASP A 298 3.39 28.30 -14.38
N GLY A 299 3.33 29.63 -14.39
CA GLY A 299 4.35 30.47 -15.01
C GLY A 299 4.25 30.59 -16.53
N ASN A 300 3.29 29.95 -17.19
CA ASN A 300 3.09 29.98 -18.64
C ASN A 300 1.81 30.73 -18.99
N PRO A 301 1.84 31.63 -19.99
CA PRO A 301 0.64 32.29 -20.47
C PRO A 301 -0.25 31.32 -21.26
N ILE A 302 -1.54 31.37 -20.95
CA ILE A 302 -2.61 30.73 -21.70
C ILE A 302 -3.54 31.82 -22.22
N LEU A 303 -3.96 31.67 -23.45
CA LEU A 303 -4.93 32.55 -24.09
C LEU A 303 -6.11 31.72 -24.57
N ILE A 304 -7.31 32.19 -24.31
CA ILE A 304 -8.54 31.71 -24.93
C ILE A 304 -9.17 32.85 -25.71
N THR A 305 -9.52 32.56 -26.96
CA THR A 305 -10.29 33.47 -27.79
C THR A 305 -11.62 32.85 -28.16
N MET A 306 -12.67 33.64 -28.12
CA MET A 306 -14.01 33.24 -28.52
C MET A 306 -14.62 34.26 -29.44
N VAL A 307 -15.33 33.79 -30.43
CA VAL A 307 -16.05 34.62 -31.43
C VAL A 307 -17.46 34.07 -31.54
N THR A 308 -18.46 34.93 -31.42
CA THR A 308 -19.85 34.49 -31.53
C THR A 308 -20.19 34.10 -32.99
N PRO A 309 -21.18 33.16 -33.21
CA PRO A 309 -21.46 32.59 -34.54
C PRO A 309 -21.76 33.65 -35.61
N ASP A 310 -22.48 34.68 -35.25
CA ASP A 310 -22.81 35.82 -36.14
C ASP A 310 -21.57 36.58 -36.68
N LEU A 311 -20.55 36.67 -35.84
CA LEU A 311 -19.26 37.27 -36.17
C LEU A 311 -18.36 36.33 -36.99
N VAL A 312 -18.50 35.01 -36.76
CA VAL A 312 -17.85 34.00 -37.61
C VAL A 312 -18.40 34.05 -39.04
N GLU A 313 -19.72 34.23 -39.24
CA GLU A 313 -20.35 34.42 -40.55
C GLU A 313 -19.83 35.69 -41.26
N ARG A 314 -19.37 36.69 -40.49
CA ARG A 314 -18.73 37.93 -41.02
C ARG A 314 -17.25 37.75 -41.33
N GLY A 315 -16.70 36.52 -41.20
CA GLY A 315 -15.30 36.21 -41.58
C GLY A 315 -14.31 36.24 -40.43
N LEU A 316 -14.74 36.53 -39.20
CA LEU A 316 -13.87 36.54 -38.03
C LEU A 316 -13.64 35.12 -37.51
N HIS A 317 -12.43 34.82 -37.07
CA HIS A 317 -12.03 33.46 -36.72
C HIS A 317 -11.19 33.42 -35.43
N ALA A 318 -11.70 32.80 -34.38
CA ALA A 318 -11.02 32.71 -33.09
C ALA A 318 -9.63 32.05 -33.20
N GLY A 319 -9.46 31.02 -34.04
CA GLY A 319 -8.17 30.37 -34.24
C GLY A 319 -7.09 31.27 -34.85
N ASN A 320 -7.45 32.20 -35.74
CA ASN A 320 -6.53 33.18 -36.32
C ASN A 320 -6.14 34.22 -35.25
N LEU A 321 -7.14 34.74 -34.55
CA LEU A 321 -6.94 35.71 -33.48
C LEU A 321 -6.04 35.12 -32.36
N ALA A 322 -6.31 33.88 -31.93
CA ALA A 322 -5.47 33.20 -30.96
C ALA A 322 -4.02 33.06 -31.40
N ARG A 323 -3.80 32.64 -32.64
CA ARG A 323 -2.45 32.45 -33.21
C ARG A 323 -1.68 33.77 -33.26
N ASP A 324 -2.32 34.84 -33.75
CA ASP A 324 -1.62 36.10 -33.95
C ASP A 324 -1.37 36.81 -32.61
N THR A 325 -2.29 36.74 -31.67
CA THR A 325 -2.11 37.25 -30.32
C THR A 325 -1.01 36.44 -29.56
N ALA A 326 -0.96 35.12 -29.70
CA ALA A 326 0.04 34.29 -29.02
C ALA A 326 1.46 34.49 -29.56
N LYS A 327 1.64 34.90 -30.80
CA LYS A 327 2.97 35.23 -31.34
C LYS A 327 3.68 36.34 -30.52
N VAL A 328 2.94 37.31 -30.01
CA VAL A 328 3.48 38.36 -29.13
C VAL A 328 4.01 37.79 -27.83
N MET A 329 3.37 36.76 -27.30
CA MET A 329 3.79 36.07 -26.09
C MET A 329 4.85 34.98 -26.36
N GLY A 330 5.44 34.93 -27.55
CA GLY A 330 6.45 33.93 -27.91
C GLY A 330 5.90 32.49 -28.00
N GLY A 331 4.64 32.36 -28.41
CA GLY A 331 3.92 31.11 -28.48
C GLY A 331 3.13 30.89 -29.76
N GLY A 332 2.15 30.01 -29.68
CA GLY A 332 1.29 29.68 -30.79
C GLY A 332 0.05 28.91 -30.31
N GLY A 333 -0.86 28.73 -31.22
CA GLY A 333 -2.12 28.01 -30.93
C GLY A 333 -3.04 28.04 -32.14
N GLY A 334 -4.29 27.63 -31.92
CA GLY A 334 -5.30 27.60 -32.93
C GLY A 334 -6.54 26.91 -32.37
N GLY A 335 -7.53 26.73 -33.22
CA GLY A 335 -8.78 26.13 -32.84
C GLY A 335 -9.84 26.30 -33.89
N ARG A 336 -11.08 26.14 -33.49
CA ARG A 336 -12.26 26.31 -34.31
C ARG A 336 -12.58 27.78 -34.53
N PRO A 337 -13.41 28.13 -35.53
CA PRO A 337 -13.81 29.52 -35.77
C PRO A 337 -14.42 30.22 -34.55
N GLU A 338 -15.19 29.51 -33.75
CA GLU A 338 -15.91 30.04 -32.60
C GLU A 338 -15.08 30.10 -31.33
N MET A 339 -14.08 29.19 -31.16
CA MET A 339 -13.24 29.09 -29.97
C MET A 339 -11.87 28.53 -30.29
N ALA A 340 -10.84 29.14 -29.72
CA ALA A 340 -9.48 28.68 -29.84
C ALA A 340 -8.69 28.88 -28.55
N GLN A 341 -7.64 28.08 -28.40
CA GLN A 341 -6.71 28.16 -27.29
C GLN A 341 -5.29 28.31 -27.85
N ALA A 342 -4.51 29.12 -27.18
CA ALA A 342 -3.10 29.31 -27.46
C ALA A 342 -2.28 29.38 -26.19
N GLY A 343 -0.99 29.14 -26.28
CA GLY A 343 -0.07 29.28 -25.16
C GLY A 343 1.12 30.14 -25.56
N GLY A 344 1.85 30.65 -24.59
CA GLY A 344 3.07 31.41 -24.78
C GLY A 344 4.17 31.01 -23.80
N LYS A 345 5.35 31.68 -23.96
CA LYS A 345 6.50 31.44 -23.06
C LYS A 345 6.92 32.74 -22.33
N GLN A 346 6.28 33.86 -22.63
CA GLN A 346 6.65 35.18 -22.11
C GLN A 346 5.44 35.81 -21.37
N PRO A 347 5.29 35.47 -20.05
CA PRO A 347 4.16 35.96 -19.28
C PRO A 347 4.13 37.47 -19.08
N GLU A 348 5.27 38.14 -19.18
CA GLU A 348 5.41 39.60 -19.12
C GLU A 348 4.82 40.33 -20.34
N LYS A 349 4.58 39.59 -21.42
CA LYS A 349 4.00 40.15 -22.65
C LYS A 349 2.50 39.92 -22.81
N VAL A 350 1.83 39.36 -21.79
CA VAL A 350 0.39 39.11 -21.88
C VAL A 350 -0.40 40.38 -22.10
N ASP A 351 -0.09 41.45 -21.40
CA ASP A 351 -0.82 42.72 -21.49
C ASP A 351 -0.57 43.42 -22.85
N GLU A 352 0.67 43.31 -23.38
CA GLU A 352 1.01 43.78 -24.73
C GLU A 352 0.21 43.00 -25.79
N ALA A 353 0.13 41.69 -25.68
CA ALA A 353 -0.61 40.85 -26.60
C ALA A 353 -2.10 41.17 -26.60
N LEU A 354 -2.71 41.34 -25.42
CA LEU A 354 -4.11 41.67 -25.26
C LEU A 354 -4.44 43.06 -25.81
N SER A 355 -3.55 44.07 -25.64
CA SER A 355 -3.72 45.40 -26.16
C SER A 355 -3.74 45.46 -27.71
N GLY A 356 -3.09 44.47 -28.36
CA GLY A 356 -3.09 44.34 -29.83
C GLY A 356 -4.38 43.73 -30.41
N VAL A 357 -5.23 43.13 -29.60
CA VAL A 357 -6.43 42.40 -30.08
C VAL A 357 -7.41 43.28 -30.86
N PRO A 358 -7.74 44.51 -30.45
CA PRO A 358 -8.63 45.37 -31.24
C PRO A 358 -8.11 45.69 -32.67
N ALA A 359 -6.79 45.82 -32.81
CA ALA A 359 -6.19 46.05 -34.11
C ALA A 359 -6.26 44.80 -35.02
N LEU A 360 -6.06 43.60 -34.45
CA LEU A 360 -6.22 42.34 -35.18
C LEU A 360 -7.66 42.11 -35.61
N VAL A 361 -8.63 42.47 -34.78
CA VAL A 361 -10.06 42.38 -35.12
C VAL A 361 -10.38 43.31 -36.30
N ARG A 362 -9.88 44.55 -36.30
CA ARG A 362 -10.08 45.49 -37.40
C ARG A 362 -9.49 44.98 -38.72
N GLN A 363 -8.32 44.37 -38.69
CA GLN A 363 -7.73 43.73 -39.89
C GLN A 363 -8.57 42.56 -40.42
N GLY A 364 -9.24 41.82 -39.54
CA GLY A 364 -10.10 40.72 -39.92
C GLY A 364 -11.46 41.15 -40.49
N LEU A 365 -11.87 42.41 -40.31
CA LEU A 365 -13.09 42.99 -40.85
C LEU A 365 -12.91 43.66 -42.21
N SER A 366 -11.65 43.92 -42.60
CA SER A 366 -11.25 44.50 -43.87
C SER A 366 -11.13 43.46 -44.97
#